data_613e3733f4e254316a889d396cdb0658
#
_entry.id   613e3733f4e254316a889d396cdb0658
#
_cell.length_a   1.000
_cell.length_b   1.000
_cell.length_c   1.000
_cell.angle_alpha   90.00
_cell.angle_beta   90.00
_cell.angle_gamma   90.00
#
_symmetry.space_group_name_H-M   'P 1'
#
loop_
_entity.id
_entity.type
_entity.pdbx_description
1 polymer ?
#
loop_
_entity_poly.entity_id
_entity_poly.type
_entity_poly.pdbx_seq_one_letter_code
_entity_poly.pdbx_strand_id
1 'polypeptide(L)'
;MKRTTGIVLVIVALAMSTAGAQSPEKIGRVRFPVSCVPAVQQPFERAVALLHSFWYLESAKAFAEISQADPNCAMAYWGLAMSQWTQIWSPPPPAALTRGWEAVAKAKAASARTPRERDFVAAAEAFFKDADKVDHRTRALAYGRAMAEMAQRYPDDREVMAFYALALQATADPHDKTYASQKRSAEIAEKIFVAEPDHPGAAHYMIHGYDYPPLALQGLPAARRYAQFAPSVPHALHMPSHIYVLLGMWPDTVKSNIAAAAAEQSRGNPDDHMHALDYLVYGYLQQAQDAEAKKVVDEARSIMADLAARKYDSGRPTAHFAMAAIEARWTLERGRWAEAATIDPRPNRFAHTESMIYFARAIGAARSGDAARARADVDTLAVLKDATKDPYWAEQIEIQRRAAAAWTARAEGKIDDGFSLIRAAVALEASTEKHNITPGPIVTARELLGDMLMEAGQPGPAAQAYEASLRVAPNRFKSLYGVARASERAGDRDRATTYYGKLLATAAAADTERPELSEAKAFK
;
A
#
# COMPACT_ATOMS: atom_id res chain seq x y z
N MET A 1 -45.46 -27.95 -72.88
CA MET A 1 -44.85 -26.89 -72.08
C MET A 1 -45.29 -27.13 -70.63
N LYS A 2 -44.44 -27.79 -69.81
CA LYS A 2 -44.73 -28.00 -68.37
C LYS A 2 -43.81 -27.02 -67.57
N ARG A 3 -44.40 -26.13 -66.83
CA ARG A 3 -43.70 -25.21 -65.91
C ARG A 3 -43.51 -25.90 -64.57
N THR A 4 -42.26 -26.15 -64.19
CA THR A 4 -41.88 -26.62 -62.85
C THR A 4 -41.56 -25.43 -61.96
N THR A 5 -42.36 -25.26 -60.92
CA THR A 5 -42.18 -24.19 -59.90
C THR A 5 -41.25 -24.78 -58.81
N GLY A 6 -40.04 -24.23 -58.70
CA GLY A 6 -39.10 -24.59 -57.66
C GLY A 6 -39.39 -23.77 -56.38
N ILE A 7 -39.60 -24.45 -55.28
CA ILE A 7 -39.73 -23.87 -53.93
C ILE A 7 -38.31 -23.76 -53.35
N VAL A 8 -37.86 -22.51 -53.11
CA VAL A 8 -36.59 -22.24 -52.37
C VAL A 8 -36.92 -22.17 -50.88
N LEU A 9 -36.43 -23.16 -50.16
CA LEU A 9 -36.50 -23.19 -48.68
C LEU A 9 -35.33 -22.31 -48.15
N VAL A 10 -35.64 -21.16 -47.56
CA VAL A 10 -34.67 -20.35 -46.81
C VAL A 10 -34.60 -20.87 -45.40
N ILE A 11 -33.50 -21.56 -45.04
CA ILE A 11 -33.19 -21.96 -43.68
C ILE A 11 -32.54 -20.77 -42.98
N VAL A 12 -33.28 -20.11 -42.09
CA VAL A 12 -32.75 -19.08 -41.18
C VAL A 12 -32.08 -19.82 -40.00
N ALA A 13 -30.77 -19.90 -40.00
CA ALA A 13 -30.01 -20.38 -38.88
C ALA A 13 -30.03 -19.30 -37.78
N LEU A 14 -30.79 -19.51 -36.68
CA LEU A 14 -30.68 -18.74 -35.44
C LEU A 14 -29.33 -19.09 -34.80
N ALA A 15 -28.36 -18.19 -34.90
CA ALA A 15 -27.16 -18.25 -34.06
C ALA A 15 -27.57 -17.92 -32.61
N MET A 16 -27.77 -18.95 -31.79
CA MET A 16 -27.82 -18.79 -30.35
C MET A 16 -26.42 -18.38 -29.85
N SER A 17 -26.25 -17.08 -29.59
CA SER A 17 -25.11 -16.58 -28.82
C SER A 17 -25.18 -17.24 -27.43
N THR A 18 -24.33 -18.22 -27.18
CA THR A 18 -24.08 -18.71 -25.82
C THR A 18 -23.39 -17.58 -25.07
N ALA A 19 -24.16 -16.79 -24.33
CA ALA A 19 -23.62 -15.95 -23.30
C ALA A 19 -22.85 -16.88 -22.36
N GLY A 20 -21.51 -16.85 -22.43
CA GLY A 20 -20.67 -17.61 -21.54
C GLY A 20 -21.07 -17.27 -20.10
N ALA A 21 -21.56 -18.25 -19.35
CA ALA A 21 -21.87 -18.07 -17.94
C ALA A 21 -20.57 -17.62 -17.26
N GLN A 22 -20.50 -16.33 -16.89
CA GLN A 22 -19.39 -15.81 -16.09
C GLN A 22 -19.36 -16.64 -14.80
N SER A 23 -18.19 -17.14 -14.45
CA SER A 23 -17.99 -17.84 -13.18
C SER A 23 -18.51 -16.95 -12.04
N PRO A 24 -19.25 -17.50 -11.05
CA PRO A 24 -19.79 -16.69 -9.97
C PRO A 24 -18.67 -15.92 -9.27
N GLU A 25 -18.91 -14.63 -9.04
CA GLU A 25 -17.96 -13.72 -8.40
C GLU A 25 -17.58 -14.23 -6.99
N LYS A 26 -16.30 -14.43 -6.74
CA LYS A 26 -15.77 -14.90 -5.45
C LYS A 26 -15.15 -13.71 -4.71
N ILE A 27 -15.90 -13.19 -3.71
CA ILE A 27 -15.55 -11.98 -2.94
C ILE A 27 -15.54 -12.24 -1.41
N GLY A 28 -15.64 -13.50 -0.99
CA GLY A 28 -15.87 -13.88 0.40
C GLY A 28 -17.35 -13.86 0.78
N ARG A 29 -17.63 -13.97 2.08
CA ARG A 29 -18.98 -14.03 2.64
C ARG A 29 -19.12 -13.10 3.83
N VAL A 30 -20.26 -12.42 3.90
CA VAL A 30 -20.66 -11.53 4.99
C VAL A 30 -22.06 -11.90 5.44
N ARG A 31 -22.34 -11.77 6.72
CA ARG A 31 -23.68 -11.92 7.31
C ARG A 31 -24.05 -10.63 8.02
N PHE A 32 -24.80 -9.79 7.33
CA PHE A 32 -25.23 -8.50 7.84
C PHE A 32 -26.75 -8.36 7.72
N PRO A 33 -27.55 -8.87 8.68
CA PRO A 33 -28.98 -8.75 8.63
C PRO A 33 -29.42 -7.28 8.67
N VAL A 34 -30.39 -6.93 7.79
CA VAL A 34 -30.99 -5.59 7.71
C VAL A 34 -32.50 -5.67 7.71
N SER A 35 -33.13 -4.61 8.17
CA SER A 35 -34.60 -4.51 8.26
C SER A 35 -35.27 -4.01 6.97
N CYS A 36 -34.56 -4.05 5.84
CA CYS A 36 -35.05 -3.71 4.51
C CYS A 36 -35.97 -4.84 3.94
N VAL A 37 -36.52 -4.65 2.74
CA VAL A 37 -37.30 -5.72 2.11
C VAL A 37 -36.42 -6.97 1.87
N PRO A 38 -36.96 -8.19 2.03
CA PRO A 38 -36.16 -9.42 1.98
C PRO A 38 -35.37 -9.61 0.67
N ALA A 39 -35.89 -9.09 -0.44
CA ALA A 39 -35.23 -9.20 -1.75
C ALA A 39 -33.85 -8.53 -1.83
N VAL A 40 -33.58 -7.54 -0.97
CA VAL A 40 -32.28 -6.83 -0.97
C VAL A 40 -31.27 -7.39 0.03
N GLN A 41 -31.62 -8.37 0.87
CA GLN A 41 -30.73 -8.91 1.90
C GLN A 41 -29.41 -9.46 1.30
N GLN A 42 -29.49 -10.34 0.32
CA GLN A 42 -28.31 -10.92 -0.31
C GLN A 42 -27.50 -9.89 -1.12
N PRO A 43 -28.10 -9.00 -1.95
CA PRO A 43 -27.39 -7.87 -2.55
C PRO A 43 -26.68 -6.98 -1.52
N PHE A 44 -27.30 -6.75 -0.35
CA PHE A 44 -26.71 -5.94 0.72
C PHE A 44 -25.45 -6.60 1.29
N GLU A 45 -25.50 -7.88 1.62
CA GLU A 45 -24.33 -8.62 2.12
C GLU A 45 -23.19 -8.63 1.09
N ARG A 46 -23.52 -8.75 -0.21
CA ARG A 46 -22.53 -8.59 -1.29
C ARG A 46 -21.90 -7.18 -1.28
N ALA A 47 -22.72 -6.13 -1.17
CA ALA A 47 -22.23 -4.76 -1.14
C ALA A 47 -21.31 -4.49 0.06
N VAL A 48 -21.60 -5.06 1.23
CA VAL A 48 -20.77 -5.00 2.43
C VAL A 48 -19.47 -5.79 2.23
N ALA A 49 -19.50 -6.97 1.60
CA ALA A 49 -18.28 -7.72 1.28
C ALA A 49 -17.31 -6.93 0.38
N LEU A 50 -17.85 -6.20 -0.60
CA LEU A 50 -17.10 -5.29 -1.44
C LEU A 50 -16.53 -4.11 -0.62
N LEU A 51 -17.32 -3.55 0.30
CA LEU A 51 -16.88 -2.47 1.19
C LEU A 51 -15.73 -2.90 2.10
N HIS A 52 -15.83 -4.07 2.71
CA HIS A 52 -14.77 -4.67 3.53
C HIS A 52 -13.48 -4.92 2.73
N SER A 53 -13.61 -5.17 1.45
CA SER A 53 -12.49 -5.38 0.54
C SER A 53 -11.94 -4.08 -0.07
N PHE A 54 -12.38 -2.90 0.40
CA PHE A 54 -12.04 -1.57 -0.11
C PHE A 54 -12.32 -1.39 -1.60
N TRP A 55 -13.22 -2.19 -2.15
CA TRP A 55 -13.68 -2.04 -3.53
C TRP A 55 -14.82 -1.01 -3.60
N TYR A 56 -14.50 0.20 -3.20
CA TYR A 56 -15.46 1.27 -2.90
C TYR A 56 -16.38 1.63 -4.06
N LEU A 57 -15.88 1.66 -5.31
CA LEU A 57 -16.70 2.01 -6.47
C LEU A 57 -17.79 0.95 -6.73
N GLU A 58 -17.43 -0.33 -6.69
CA GLU A 58 -18.39 -1.40 -6.89
C GLU A 58 -19.33 -1.54 -5.69
N SER A 59 -18.83 -1.31 -4.48
CA SER A 59 -19.67 -1.23 -3.28
C SER A 59 -20.71 -0.11 -3.39
N ALA A 60 -20.29 1.10 -3.81
CA ALA A 60 -21.21 2.23 -3.99
C ALA A 60 -22.28 1.95 -5.06
N LYS A 61 -21.93 1.31 -6.19
CA LYS A 61 -22.90 0.89 -7.22
C LYS A 61 -23.92 -0.09 -6.63
N ALA A 62 -23.45 -1.12 -5.93
CA ALA A 62 -24.31 -2.12 -5.32
C ALA A 62 -25.27 -1.49 -4.30
N PHE A 63 -24.80 -0.59 -3.43
CA PHE A 63 -25.67 0.12 -2.49
C PHE A 63 -26.64 1.08 -3.20
N ALA A 64 -26.26 1.70 -4.31
CA ALA A 64 -27.16 2.52 -5.11
C ALA A 64 -28.31 1.69 -5.72
N GLU A 65 -28.02 0.52 -6.28
CA GLU A 65 -29.02 -0.42 -6.78
C GLU A 65 -29.99 -0.86 -5.67
N ILE A 66 -29.48 -1.15 -4.47
CA ILE A 66 -30.33 -1.48 -3.30
C ILE A 66 -31.23 -0.31 -2.94
N SER A 67 -30.71 0.93 -2.92
CA SER A 67 -31.51 2.12 -2.61
C SER A 67 -32.59 2.43 -3.65
N GLN A 68 -32.43 1.96 -4.89
CA GLN A 68 -33.45 2.03 -5.93
C GLN A 68 -34.52 0.94 -5.75
N ALA A 69 -34.10 -0.29 -5.38
CA ALA A 69 -35.00 -1.41 -5.14
C ALA A 69 -35.83 -1.24 -3.84
N ASP A 70 -35.26 -0.64 -2.80
CA ASP A 70 -35.92 -0.30 -1.55
C ASP A 70 -35.52 1.11 -1.09
N PRO A 71 -36.23 2.16 -1.52
CA PRO A 71 -35.96 3.54 -1.12
C PRO A 71 -36.05 3.80 0.39
N ASN A 72 -36.69 2.91 1.14
CA ASN A 72 -36.84 2.99 2.59
C ASN A 72 -35.75 2.20 3.35
N CYS A 73 -34.78 1.61 2.64
CA CYS A 73 -33.69 0.89 3.25
C CYS A 73 -32.61 1.89 3.74
N ALA A 74 -32.67 2.30 5.00
CA ALA A 74 -31.72 3.23 5.61
C ALA A 74 -30.27 2.74 5.49
N MET A 75 -30.05 1.42 5.58
CA MET A 75 -28.72 0.82 5.50
C MET A 75 -28.10 0.86 4.09
N ALA A 76 -28.91 0.96 3.03
CA ALA A 76 -28.38 1.21 1.69
C ALA A 76 -27.69 2.59 1.60
N TYR A 77 -28.32 3.60 2.18
CA TYR A 77 -27.73 4.95 2.25
C TYR A 77 -26.54 5.04 3.21
N TRP A 78 -26.55 4.28 4.32
CA TRP A 78 -25.37 4.09 5.17
C TRP A 78 -24.20 3.54 4.36
N GLY A 79 -24.43 2.50 3.58
CA GLY A 79 -23.40 1.89 2.74
C GLY A 79 -22.87 2.85 1.66
N LEU A 80 -23.74 3.68 1.06
CA LEU A 80 -23.35 4.75 0.15
C LEU A 80 -22.45 5.77 0.85
N ALA A 81 -22.77 6.17 2.09
CA ALA A 81 -21.92 7.07 2.87
C ALA A 81 -20.55 6.46 3.15
N MET A 82 -20.52 5.22 3.67
CA MET A 82 -19.25 4.53 3.98
C MET A 82 -18.38 4.32 2.75
N SER A 83 -18.97 4.13 1.57
CA SER A 83 -18.22 4.02 0.31
C SER A 83 -17.58 5.34 -0.14
N GLN A 84 -17.91 6.50 0.47
CA GLN A 84 -17.23 7.77 0.22
C GLN A 84 -15.99 8.00 1.08
N TRP A 85 -15.81 7.22 2.13
CA TRP A 85 -14.59 7.27 2.96
C TRP A 85 -13.58 6.25 2.44
N THR A 86 -13.00 6.58 1.30
CA THR A 86 -11.97 5.75 0.68
C THR A 86 -10.63 5.96 1.40
N GLN A 87 -9.94 4.86 1.73
CA GLN A 87 -8.70 4.90 2.51
C GLN A 87 -8.91 5.57 3.88
N ILE A 88 -9.43 4.81 4.82
CA ILE A 88 -9.88 5.27 6.15
C ILE A 88 -8.87 6.08 6.98
N TRP A 89 -7.59 5.98 6.68
CA TRP A 89 -6.48 6.74 7.28
C TRP A 89 -6.19 8.07 6.58
N SER A 90 -6.84 8.36 5.46
CA SER A 90 -6.65 9.61 4.71
C SER A 90 -7.94 10.42 4.62
N PRO A 91 -7.87 11.76 4.60
CA PRO A 91 -9.06 12.58 4.43
C PRO A 91 -9.67 12.39 3.03
N PRO A 92 -10.99 12.09 2.94
CA PRO A 92 -11.68 12.07 1.66
C PRO A 92 -11.66 13.44 0.97
N PRO A 93 -11.69 13.48 -0.38
CA PRO A 93 -11.85 14.74 -1.11
C PRO A 93 -13.16 15.46 -0.72
N PRO A 94 -13.22 16.82 -0.81
CA PRO A 94 -14.41 17.59 -0.43
C PRO A 94 -15.72 17.09 -1.08
N ALA A 95 -15.69 16.75 -2.37
CA ALA A 95 -16.85 16.22 -3.06
C ALA A 95 -17.33 14.86 -2.50
N ALA A 96 -16.43 14.01 -2.02
CA ALA A 96 -16.80 12.75 -1.37
C ALA A 96 -17.41 12.99 0.01
N LEU A 97 -16.90 13.97 0.77
CA LEU A 97 -17.49 14.37 2.06
C LEU A 97 -18.92 14.90 1.87
N THR A 98 -19.16 15.72 0.84
CA THR A 98 -20.51 16.21 0.51
C THR A 98 -21.46 15.05 0.17
N ARG A 99 -21.06 14.12 -0.72
CA ARG A 99 -21.88 12.96 -1.07
C ARG A 99 -22.13 12.05 0.12
N GLY A 100 -21.13 11.86 0.99
CA GLY A 100 -21.27 11.07 2.22
C GLY A 100 -22.29 11.69 3.17
N TRP A 101 -22.24 13.00 3.36
CA TRP A 101 -23.22 13.72 4.19
C TRP A 101 -24.64 13.64 3.62
N GLU A 102 -24.82 13.81 2.30
CA GLU A 102 -26.12 13.65 1.64
C GLU A 102 -26.68 12.23 1.81
N ALA A 103 -25.82 11.21 1.73
CA ALA A 103 -26.20 9.83 1.96
C ALA A 103 -26.63 9.60 3.42
N VAL A 104 -25.91 10.14 4.41
CA VAL A 104 -26.32 10.09 5.82
C VAL A 104 -27.68 10.77 6.04
N ALA A 105 -27.91 11.93 5.42
CA ALA A 105 -29.20 12.61 5.52
C ALA A 105 -30.36 11.74 4.98
N LYS A 106 -30.14 11.06 3.85
CA LYS A 106 -31.11 10.10 3.30
C LYS A 106 -31.32 8.88 4.21
N ALA A 107 -30.24 8.33 4.80
CA ALA A 107 -30.36 7.23 5.75
C ALA A 107 -31.23 7.60 6.97
N LYS A 108 -31.07 8.81 7.50
CA LYS A 108 -31.88 9.35 8.60
C LYS A 108 -33.34 9.54 8.18
N ALA A 109 -33.60 10.06 7.00
CA ALA A 109 -34.94 10.26 6.46
C ALA A 109 -35.69 8.92 6.22
N ALA A 110 -34.98 7.88 5.78
CA ALA A 110 -35.50 6.53 5.59
C ALA A 110 -35.83 5.81 6.92
N SER A 111 -35.39 6.37 8.06
CA SER A 111 -35.73 5.91 9.41
C SER A 111 -35.38 4.44 9.69
N ALA A 112 -34.13 4.15 9.98
CA ALA A 112 -33.65 2.82 10.36
C ALA A 112 -34.53 2.18 11.45
N ARG A 113 -35.01 0.96 11.20
CA ARG A 113 -36.04 0.32 12.03
C ARG A 113 -35.50 -0.28 13.32
N THR A 114 -34.27 -0.76 13.32
CA THR A 114 -33.64 -1.39 14.49
C THR A 114 -32.71 -0.43 15.23
N PRO A 115 -32.49 -0.60 16.56
CA PRO A 115 -31.49 0.18 17.29
C PRO A 115 -30.10 0.04 16.68
N ARG A 116 -29.70 -1.18 16.29
CA ARG A 116 -28.41 -1.48 15.66
C ARG A 116 -28.20 -0.67 14.37
N GLU A 117 -29.18 -0.62 13.49
CA GLU A 117 -29.10 0.16 12.24
C GLU A 117 -29.01 1.65 12.51
N ARG A 118 -29.77 2.16 13.50
CA ARG A 118 -29.68 3.57 13.92
C ARG A 118 -28.28 3.93 14.43
N ASP A 119 -27.65 3.02 15.17
CA ASP A 119 -26.30 3.22 15.69
C ASP A 119 -25.25 3.25 14.55
N PHE A 120 -25.36 2.39 13.53
CA PHE A 120 -24.50 2.47 12.33
C PHE A 120 -24.67 3.80 11.58
N VAL A 121 -25.89 4.28 11.42
CA VAL A 121 -26.17 5.56 10.77
C VAL A 121 -25.60 6.73 11.61
N ALA A 122 -25.76 6.67 12.94
CA ALA A 122 -25.23 7.69 13.84
C ALA A 122 -23.68 7.71 13.85
N ALA A 123 -23.03 6.54 13.77
CA ALA A 123 -21.59 6.47 13.63
C ALA A 123 -21.11 7.13 12.32
N ALA A 124 -21.75 6.83 11.19
CA ALA A 124 -21.46 7.50 9.92
C ALA A 124 -21.72 9.01 9.99
N GLU A 125 -22.80 9.46 10.66
CA GLU A 125 -23.08 10.88 10.89
C GLU A 125 -21.93 11.55 11.65
N ALA A 126 -21.39 10.92 12.68
CA ALA A 126 -20.27 11.47 13.46
C ALA A 126 -19.02 11.75 12.62
N PHE A 127 -18.81 11.01 11.52
CA PHE A 127 -17.71 11.27 10.60
C PHE A 127 -18.02 12.35 9.56
N PHE A 128 -19.23 12.33 8.95
CA PHE A 128 -19.52 13.21 7.82
C PHE A 128 -20.05 14.59 8.21
N LYS A 129 -20.57 14.73 9.44
CA LYS A 129 -21.09 15.99 9.94
C LYS A 129 -20.03 17.06 10.06
N ASP A 130 -20.38 18.31 9.69
CA ASP A 130 -19.53 19.50 9.82
C ASP A 130 -18.12 19.35 9.22
N ALA A 131 -18.01 18.60 8.11
CA ALA A 131 -16.73 18.28 7.47
C ALA A 131 -15.98 19.51 6.92
N ASP A 132 -16.65 20.64 6.76
CA ASP A 132 -16.11 21.94 6.39
C ASP A 132 -15.50 22.72 7.58
N LYS A 133 -15.84 22.34 8.83
CA LYS A 133 -15.44 23.03 10.07
C LYS A 133 -14.55 22.20 10.97
N VAL A 134 -14.68 20.88 10.91
CA VAL A 134 -13.99 19.94 11.79
C VAL A 134 -12.97 19.14 10.99
N ASP A 135 -11.73 19.11 11.47
CA ASP A 135 -10.65 18.37 10.81
C ASP A 135 -10.92 16.86 10.72
N HIS A 136 -10.23 16.20 9.78
CA HIS A 136 -10.41 14.78 9.51
C HIS A 136 -10.16 13.90 10.76
N ARG A 137 -9.06 14.16 11.50
CA ARG A 137 -8.70 13.32 12.66
C ARG A 137 -9.75 13.41 13.77
N THR A 138 -10.24 14.59 14.06
CA THR A 138 -11.31 14.80 15.05
C THR A 138 -12.58 14.03 14.68
N ARG A 139 -12.97 14.04 13.39
CA ARG A 139 -14.15 13.31 12.87
C ARG A 139 -13.93 11.78 12.88
N ALA A 140 -12.73 11.32 12.49
CA ALA A 140 -12.38 9.91 12.56
C ALA A 140 -12.40 9.39 14.00
N LEU A 141 -11.90 10.16 14.96
CA LEU A 141 -11.98 9.83 16.39
C LEU A 141 -13.43 9.80 16.91
N ALA A 142 -14.29 10.69 16.41
CA ALA A 142 -15.73 10.66 16.76
C ALA A 142 -16.41 9.39 16.24
N TYR A 143 -16.13 8.98 15.00
CA TYR A 143 -16.56 7.69 14.45
C TYR A 143 -16.03 6.51 15.30
N GLY A 144 -14.73 6.53 15.64
CA GLY A 144 -14.11 5.50 16.45
C GLY A 144 -14.76 5.33 17.82
N ARG A 145 -15.13 6.44 18.49
CA ARG A 145 -15.89 6.40 19.76
C ARG A 145 -17.28 5.78 19.58
N ALA A 146 -18.01 6.18 18.54
CA ALA A 146 -19.31 5.61 18.24
C ALA A 146 -19.22 4.10 17.98
N MET A 147 -18.22 3.65 17.23
CA MET A 147 -17.99 2.21 16.99
C MET A 147 -17.58 1.46 18.26
N ALA A 148 -16.80 2.08 19.17
CA ALA A 148 -16.45 1.50 20.45
C ALA A 148 -17.69 1.31 21.36
N GLU A 149 -18.59 2.28 21.39
CA GLU A 149 -19.87 2.19 22.10
C GLU A 149 -20.77 1.08 21.53
N MET A 150 -20.82 0.97 20.19
CA MET A 150 -21.54 -0.11 19.52
C MET A 150 -20.93 -1.48 19.87
N ALA A 151 -19.61 -1.62 19.85
CA ALA A 151 -18.92 -2.86 20.20
C ALA A 151 -19.23 -3.31 21.65
N GLN A 152 -19.39 -2.36 22.57
CA GLN A 152 -19.84 -2.65 23.95
C GLN A 152 -21.30 -3.09 24.02
N ARG A 153 -22.17 -2.49 23.19
CA ARG A 153 -23.60 -2.79 23.17
C ARG A 153 -23.94 -4.09 22.44
N TYR A 154 -23.14 -4.43 21.42
CA TYR A 154 -23.35 -5.59 20.56
C TYR A 154 -22.05 -6.46 20.47
N PRO A 155 -21.55 -7.01 21.59
CA PRO A 155 -20.24 -7.68 21.62
C PRO A 155 -20.15 -8.95 20.78
N ASP A 156 -21.32 -9.57 20.49
CA ASP A 156 -21.41 -10.80 19.70
C ASP A 156 -21.71 -10.53 18.20
N ASP A 157 -21.93 -9.27 17.83
CA ASP A 157 -22.18 -8.89 16.43
C ASP A 157 -20.85 -8.71 15.68
N ARG A 158 -20.56 -9.66 14.79
CA ARG A 158 -19.28 -9.71 14.07
C ARG A 158 -19.08 -8.51 13.16
N GLU A 159 -20.13 -7.99 12.56
CA GLU A 159 -20.02 -6.83 11.67
C GLU A 159 -19.76 -5.55 12.45
N VAL A 160 -20.41 -5.36 13.60
CA VAL A 160 -20.06 -4.27 14.52
C VAL A 160 -18.60 -4.36 14.94
N MET A 161 -18.16 -5.56 15.31
CA MET A 161 -16.77 -5.79 15.71
C MET A 161 -15.79 -5.58 14.55
N ALA A 162 -16.12 -5.97 13.32
CA ALA A 162 -15.28 -5.74 12.14
C ALA A 162 -15.12 -4.24 11.84
N PHE A 163 -16.21 -3.47 11.84
CA PHE A 163 -16.13 -2.02 11.66
C PHE A 163 -15.45 -1.31 12.83
N TYR A 164 -15.56 -1.82 14.05
CA TYR A 164 -14.78 -1.31 15.18
C TYR A 164 -13.29 -1.59 15.03
N ALA A 165 -12.91 -2.79 14.58
CA ALA A 165 -11.51 -3.12 14.28
C ALA A 165 -10.94 -2.16 13.22
N LEU A 166 -11.72 -1.87 12.17
CA LEU A 166 -11.34 -0.90 11.14
C LEU A 166 -11.18 0.51 11.70
N ALA A 167 -12.09 0.95 12.58
CA ALA A 167 -12.03 2.26 13.24
C ALA A 167 -10.78 2.42 14.11
N LEU A 168 -10.35 1.37 14.81
CA LEU A 168 -9.10 1.36 15.58
C LEU A 168 -7.87 1.60 14.69
N GLN A 169 -7.84 1.05 13.47
CA GLN A 169 -6.75 1.28 12.52
C GLN A 169 -6.79 2.70 11.96
N ALA A 170 -7.98 3.21 11.62
CA ALA A 170 -8.17 4.57 11.11
C ALA A 170 -7.69 5.65 12.08
N THR A 171 -7.66 5.35 13.38
CA THR A 171 -7.35 6.30 14.46
C THR A 171 -6.04 5.99 15.18
N ALA A 172 -5.30 4.96 14.76
CA ALA A 172 -4.02 4.60 15.35
C ALA A 172 -3.01 5.76 15.27
N ASP A 173 -2.20 5.90 16.31
CA ASP A 173 -1.09 6.85 16.33
C ASP A 173 0.13 6.21 15.67
N PRO A 174 0.70 6.80 14.62
CA PRO A 174 1.89 6.25 13.94
C PRO A 174 3.15 6.26 14.83
N HIS A 175 3.16 7.04 15.92
CA HIS A 175 4.26 7.08 16.90
C HIS A 175 4.07 6.11 18.08
N ASP A 176 2.90 5.45 18.20
CA ASP A 176 2.68 4.44 19.24
C ASP A 176 3.41 3.13 18.91
N LYS A 177 4.64 2.99 19.40
CA LYS A 177 5.46 1.77 19.25
C LYS A 177 5.01 0.61 20.16
N THR A 178 3.97 0.78 20.97
CA THR A 178 3.31 -0.33 21.65
C THR A 178 2.35 -1.08 20.74
N TYR A 179 1.92 -0.42 19.63
CA TYR A 179 0.95 -0.93 18.67
C TYR A 179 -0.39 -1.33 19.31
N ALA A 180 -0.82 -0.62 20.34
CA ALA A 180 -2.00 -1.00 21.12
C ALA A 180 -3.27 -1.06 20.28
N SER A 181 -3.53 -0.03 19.46
CA SER A 181 -4.70 0.02 18.57
C SER A 181 -4.65 -1.06 17.49
N GLN A 182 -3.48 -1.26 16.88
CA GLN A 182 -3.26 -2.25 15.82
C GLN A 182 -3.44 -3.67 16.33
N LYS A 183 -2.83 -4.01 17.46
CA LYS A 183 -3.01 -5.31 18.14
C LYS A 183 -4.47 -5.57 18.49
N ARG A 184 -5.14 -4.58 19.09
CA ARG A 184 -6.55 -4.72 19.44
C ARG A 184 -7.43 -4.92 18.22
N SER A 185 -7.20 -4.19 17.14
CA SER A 185 -7.89 -4.38 15.86
C SER A 185 -7.68 -5.79 15.31
N ALA A 186 -6.42 -6.23 15.25
CA ALA A 186 -6.06 -7.55 14.73
C ALA A 186 -6.64 -8.70 15.58
N GLU A 187 -6.62 -8.60 16.91
CA GLU A 187 -7.24 -9.59 17.82
C GLU A 187 -8.75 -9.72 17.57
N ILE A 188 -9.44 -8.61 17.31
CA ILE A 188 -10.86 -8.63 16.97
C ILE A 188 -11.07 -9.32 15.62
N ALA A 189 -10.31 -8.92 14.62
CA ALA A 189 -10.40 -9.48 13.28
C ALA A 189 -10.04 -10.99 13.27
N GLU A 190 -9.06 -11.42 14.04
CA GLU A 190 -8.67 -12.83 14.18
C GLU A 190 -9.80 -13.69 14.77
N LYS A 191 -10.51 -13.21 15.78
CA LYS A 191 -11.69 -13.91 16.34
C LYS A 191 -12.77 -14.12 15.27
N ILE A 192 -13.01 -13.10 14.44
CA ILE A 192 -13.96 -13.21 13.33
C ILE A 192 -13.44 -14.20 12.28
N PHE A 193 -12.15 -14.11 11.91
CA PHE A 193 -11.51 -14.98 10.92
C PHE A 193 -11.53 -16.47 11.32
N VAL A 194 -11.37 -16.76 12.61
CA VAL A 194 -11.49 -18.14 13.12
C VAL A 194 -12.93 -18.65 13.00
N ALA A 195 -13.91 -17.81 13.30
CA ALA A 195 -15.34 -18.18 13.26
C ALA A 195 -15.91 -18.20 11.83
N GLU A 196 -15.46 -17.30 10.97
CA GLU A 196 -15.88 -17.11 9.58
C GLU A 196 -14.62 -16.93 8.67
N PRO A 197 -13.96 -18.05 8.29
CA PRO A 197 -12.67 -18.01 7.58
C PRO A 197 -12.70 -17.34 6.19
N ASP A 198 -13.88 -17.16 5.62
CA ASP A 198 -14.09 -16.51 4.31
C ASP A 198 -14.65 -15.09 4.45
N HIS A 199 -14.63 -14.51 5.66
CA HIS A 199 -15.07 -13.14 5.90
C HIS A 199 -14.01 -12.15 5.39
N PRO A 200 -14.30 -11.33 4.34
CA PRO A 200 -13.27 -10.49 3.70
C PRO A 200 -12.71 -9.43 4.65
N GLY A 201 -13.55 -8.76 5.44
CA GLY A 201 -13.10 -7.77 6.42
C GLY A 201 -12.18 -8.35 7.48
N ALA A 202 -12.44 -9.58 7.94
CA ALA A 202 -11.60 -10.22 8.95
C ALA A 202 -10.17 -10.43 8.44
N ALA A 203 -10.00 -11.09 7.27
CA ALA A 203 -8.69 -11.32 6.68
C ALA A 203 -7.97 -10.00 6.34
N HIS A 204 -8.68 -9.05 5.74
CA HIS A 204 -8.16 -7.76 5.33
C HIS A 204 -7.65 -6.94 6.53
N TYR A 205 -8.47 -6.84 7.58
CA TYR A 205 -8.13 -6.03 8.77
C TYR A 205 -7.06 -6.70 9.64
N MET A 206 -6.95 -8.04 9.64
CA MET A 206 -5.79 -8.72 10.20
C MET A 206 -4.50 -8.33 9.48
N ILE A 207 -4.51 -8.31 8.14
CA ILE A 207 -3.32 -7.92 7.37
C ILE A 207 -2.92 -6.51 7.74
N HIS A 208 -3.82 -5.53 7.70
CA HIS A 208 -3.51 -4.15 8.07
C HIS A 208 -3.11 -3.97 9.54
N GLY A 209 -3.74 -4.70 10.46
CA GLY A 209 -3.39 -4.65 11.89
C GLY A 209 -2.00 -5.22 12.21
N TYR A 210 -1.53 -6.15 11.37
CA TYR A 210 -0.21 -6.77 11.49
C TYR A 210 0.82 -6.26 10.47
N ASP A 211 0.50 -5.23 9.67
CA ASP A 211 1.40 -4.61 8.67
C ASP A 211 2.48 -3.72 9.35
N TYR A 212 3.13 -4.28 10.37
CA TYR A 212 4.21 -3.65 11.14
C TYR A 212 5.32 -4.67 11.39
N PRO A 213 6.62 -4.30 11.30
CA PRO A 213 7.72 -5.25 11.37
C PRO A 213 7.66 -6.23 12.55
N PRO A 214 7.38 -5.81 13.81
CA PRO A 214 7.34 -6.75 14.94
C PRO A 214 6.08 -7.62 14.99
N LEU A 215 5.07 -7.34 14.18
CA LEU A 215 3.76 -8.03 14.18
C LEU A 215 3.53 -8.87 12.92
N ALA A 216 4.31 -8.66 11.86
CA ALA A 216 4.04 -9.20 10.53
C ALA A 216 3.85 -10.72 10.46
N LEU A 217 4.60 -11.48 11.27
CA LEU A 217 4.48 -12.94 11.29
C LEU A 217 3.07 -13.42 11.68
N GLN A 218 2.38 -12.66 12.54
CA GLN A 218 1.01 -12.97 12.98
C GLN A 218 -0.01 -12.75 11.86
N GLY A 219 0.28 -11.88 10.87
CA GLY A 219 -0.56 -11.64 9.69
C GLY A 219 -0.48 -12.73 8.61
N LEU A 220 0.51 -13.63 8.68
CA LEU A 220 0.76 -14.60 7.61
C LEU A 220 -0.41 -15.56 7.33
N PRO A 221 -1.17 -16.07 8.32
CA PRO A 221 -2.35 -16.91 8.04
C PRO A 221 -3.41 -16.19 7.19
N ALA A 222 -3.72 -14.93 7.49
CA ALA A 222 -4.67 -14.12 6.71
C ALA A 222 -4.13 -13.83 5.31
N ALA A 223 -2.85 -13.44 5.20
CA ALA A 223 -2.19 -13.18 3.92
C ALA A 223 -2.24 -14.39 2.97
N ARG A 224 -2.03 -15.60 3.48
CA ARG A 224 -2.08 -16.83 2.67
C ARG A 224 -3.48 -17.20 2.20
N ARG A 225 -4.53 -16.73 2.85
CA ARG A 225 -5.91 -17.14 2.56
C ARG A 225 -6.73 -16.10 1.81
N TYR A 226 -6.49 -14.82 2.01
CA TYR A 226 -7.37 -13.76 1.52
C TYR A 226 -7.60 -13.84 0.00
N ALA A 227 -6.53 -13.91 -0.79
CA ALA A 227 -6.61 -14.04 -2.24
C ALA A 227 -7.27 -15.35 -2.72
N GLN A 228 -7.34 -16.39 -1.88
CA GLN A 228 -7.91 -17.68 -2.25
C GLN A 228 -9.44 -17.67 -2.24
N PHE A 229 -10.06 -17.01 -1.25
CA PHE A 229 -11.50 -16.95 -1.15
C PHE A 229 -12.12 -15.69 -1.77
N ALA A 230 -11.33 -14.66 -2.03
CA ALA A 230 -11.76 -13.42 -2.69
C ALA A 230 -10.96 -13.09 -3.97
N PRO A 231 -10.72 -14.06 -4.89
CA PRO A 231 -9.87 -13.85 -6.08
C PRO A 231 -10.47 -12.90 -7.11
N SER A 232 -11.76 -12.58 -7.02
CA SER A 232 -12.41 -11.60 -7.90
C SER A 232 -12.16 -10.14 -7.49
N VAL A 233 -11.59 -9.93 -6.30
CA VAL A 233 -11.30 -8.60 -5.74
C VAL A 233 -9.83 -8.27 -5.99
N PRO A 234 -9.49 -7.27 -6.82
CA PRO A 234 -8.08 -6.94 -7.11
C PRO A 234 -7.29 -6.59 -5.86
N HIS A 235 -7.87 -5.82 -4.94
CA HIS A 235 -7.23 -5.47 -3.68
C HIS A 235 -6.94 -6.69 -2.80
N ALA A 236 -7.80 -7.73 -2.81
CA ALA A 236 -7.54 -8.98 -2.08
C ALA A 236 -6.36 -9.77 -2.67
N LEU A 237 -6.06 -9.60 -3.96
CA LEU A 237 -4.87 -10.18 -4.60
C LEU A 237 -3.60 -9.44 -4.18
N HIS A 238 -3.67 -8.11 -3.95
CA HIS A 238 -2.56 -7.27 -3.54
C HIS A 238 -2.22 -7.40 -2.04
N MET A 239 -3.23 -7.41 -1.17
CA MET A 239 -3.09 -7.30 0.28
C MET A 239 -2.12 -8.29 0.95
N PRO A 240 -2.01 -9.56 0.51
CA PRO A 240 -1.01 -10.48 1.06
C PRO A 240 0.42 -9.94 0.99
N SER A 241 0.73 -9.12 -0.02
CA SER A 241 2.08 -8.58 -0.23
C SER A 241 2.52 -7.60 0.87
N HIS A 242 1.61 -6.98 1.61
CA HIS A 242 1.94 -6.16 2.78
C HIS A 242 2.70 -6.96 3.84
N ILE A 243 2.23 -8.17 4.13
CA ILE A 243 2.89 -9.08 5.07
C ILE A 243 4.13 -9.71 4.45
N TYR A 244 4.07 -10.13 3.18
CA TYR A 244 5.20 -10.78 2.51
C TYR A 244 6.42 -9.86 2.42
N VAL A 245 6.24 -8.57 2.14
CA VAL A 245 7.32 -7.57 2.12
C VAL A 245 7.99 -7.46 3.49
N LEU A 246 7.21 -7.36 4.57
CA LEU A 246 7.74 -7.24 5.93
C LEU A 246 8.46 -8.51 6.41
N LEU A 247 8.14 -9.66 5.82
CA LEU A 247 8.81 -10.93 6.11
C LEU A 247 9.95 -11.25 5.12
N GLY A 248 10.19 -10.38 4.13
CA GLY A 248 11.18 -10.61 3.08
C GLY A 248 10.88 -11.81 2.18
N MET A 249 9.59 -12.13 1.99
CA MET A 249 9.07 -13.21 1.13
C MET A 249 8.88 -12.67 -0.30
N TRP A 250 10.00 -12.36 -0.97
CA TRP A 250 9.99 -11.64 -2.24
C TRP A 250 9.27 -12.38 -3.38
N PRO A 251 9.43 -13.72 -3.56
CA PRO A 251 8.66 -14.45 -4.58
C PRO A 251 7.15 -14.37 -4.39
N ASP A 252 6.67 -14.43 -3.13
CA ASP A 252 5.24 -14.31 -2.82
C ASP A 252 4.75 -12.87 -3.03
N THR A 253 5.57 -11.86 -2.71
CA THR A 253 5.30 -10.45 -3.00
C THR A 253 5.09 -10.22 -4.50
N VAL A 254 6.00 -10.73 -5.33
CA VAL A 254 5.91 -10.63 -6.79
C VAL A 254 4.67 -11.33 -7.31
N LYS A 255 4.45 -12.59 -6.92
CA LYS A 255 3.28 -13.38 -7.35
C LYS A 255 1.96 -12.68 -7.04
N SER A 256 1.83 -12.14 -5.84
CA SER A 256 0.64 -11.40 -5.38
C SER A 256 0.37 -10.19 -6.27
N ASN A 257 1.40 -9.41 -6.57
CA ASN A 257 1.24 -8.17 -7.32
C ASN A 257 1.14 -8.36 -8.84
N ILE A 258 1.67 -9.43 -9.43
CA ILE A 258 1.37 -9.81 -10.82
C ILE A 258 -0.15 -10.01 -10.99
N ALA A 259 -0.76 -10.77 -10.07
CA ALA A 259 -2.20 -11.04 -10.13
C ALA A 259 -3.03 -9.74 -9.91
N ALA A 260 -2.62 -8.90 -8.96
CA ALA A 260 -3.29 -7.64 -8.67
C ALA A 260 -3.17 -6.65 -9.85
N ALA A 261 -1.98 -6.45 -10.39
CA ALA A 261 -1.73 -5.56 -11.54
C ALA A 261 -2.59 -5.97 -12.76
N ALA A 262 -2.61 -7.26 -13.11
CA ALA A 262 -3.44 -7.77 -14.20
C ALA A 262 -4.94 -7.54 -13.97
N ALA A 263 -5.42 -7.72 -12.74
CA ALA A 263 -6.81 -7.48 -12.38
C ALA A 263 -7.18 -6.00 -12.45
N GLU A 264 -6.34 -5.08 -11.96
CA GLU A 264 -6.57 -3.63 -12.02
C GLU A 264 -6.46 -3.09 -13.45
N GLN A 265 -5.52 -3.59 -14.26
CA GLN A 265 -5.40 -3.25 -15.68
C GLN A 265 -6.67 -3.62 -16.43
N SER A 266 -7.19 -4.83 -16.23
CA SER A 266 -8.42 -5.29 -16.90
C SER A 266 -9.67 -4.45 -16.56
N ARG A 267 -9.64 -3.74 -15.42
CA ARG A 267 -10.71 -2.86 -14.93
C ARG A 267 -10.52 -1.39 -15.29
N GLY A 268 -9.36 -1.04 -15.83
CA GLY A 268 -9.03 0.34 -16.16
C GLY A 268 -8.84 1.25 -14.94
N ASN A 269 -8.34 0.71 -13.83
CA ASN A 269 -8.02 1.46 -12.61
C ASN A 269 -6.50 1.74 -12.54
N PRO A 270 -6.01 2.86 -13.07
CA PRO A 270 -4.59 3.13 -13.16
C PRO A 270 -3.93 3.39 -11.80
N ASP A 271 -4.64 3.95 -10.83
CA ASP A 271 -4.07 4.25 -9.52
C ASP A 271 -3.64 2.97 -8.78
N ASP A 272 -4.54 2.00 -8.67
CA ASP A 272 -4.26 0.77 -7.93
C ASP A 272 -3.41 -0.20 -8.79
N HIS A 273 -3.47 -0.10 -10.13
CA HIS A 273 -2.51 -0.76 -11.02
C HIS A 273 -1.08 -0.27 -10.74
N MET A 274 -0.85 1.05 -10.75
CA MET A 274 0.45 1.64 -10.43
C MET A 274 0.94 1.27 -9.02
N HIS A 275 0.03 1.20 -8.06
CA HIS A 275 0.36 0.76 -6.70
C HIS A 275 0.89 -0.69 -6.67
N ALA A 276 0.28 -1.60 -7.41
CA ALA A 276 0.79 -2.97 -7.54
C ALA A 276 2.17 -3.01 -8.24
N LEU A 277 2.41 -2.13 -9.23
CA LEU A 277 3.71 -2.04 -9.91
C LEU A 277 4.84 -1.58 -8.99
N ASP A 278 4.60 -0.67 -8.01
CA ASP A 278 5.63 -0.29 -7.02
C ASP A 278 6.10 -1.50 -6.19
N TYR A 279 5.17 -2.34 -5.73
CA TYR A 279 5.51 -3.57 -5.02
C TYR A 279 6.23 -4.59 -5.90
N LEU A 280 5.87 -4.68 -7.20
CA LEU A 280 6.54 -5.54 -8.17
C LEU A 280 7.99 -5.13 -8.39
N VAL A 281 8.25 -3.85 -8.66
CA VAL A 281 9.61 -3.34 -8.84
C VAL A 281 10.44 -3.60 -7.59
N TYR A 282 9.88 -3.32 -6.41
CA TYR A 282 10.58 -3.57 -5.16
C TYR A 282 10.93 -5.05 -4.98
N GLY A 283 9.97 -5.95 -5.16
CA GLY A 283 10.18 -7.40 -5.02
C GLY A 283 11.18 -7.96 -6.04
N TYR A 284 11.13 -7.53 -7.29
CA TYR A 284 12.09 -7.94 -8.32
C TYR A 284 13.51 -7.45 -8.01
N LEU A 285 13.66 -6.18 -7.59
CA LEU A 285 14.98 -5.62 -7.25
C LEU A 285 15.64 -6.32 -6.05
N GLN A 286 14.85 -6.77 -5.07
CA GLN A 286 15.37 -7.54 -3.93
C GLN A 286 15.86 -8.94 -4.33
N GLN A 287 15.38 -9.47 -5.45
CA GLN A 287 15.80 -10.76 -6.02
C GLN A 287 16.86 -10.61 -7.11
N ALA A 288 17.37 -9.40 -7.36
CA ALA A 288 18.25 -9.08 -8.50
C ALA A 288 17.66 -9.48 -9.87
N GLN A 289 16.33 -9.45 -9.98
CA GLN A 289 15.61 -9.66 -11.25
C GLN A 289 15.44 -8.31 -11.98
N ASP A 290 16.56 -7.73 -12.40
CA ASP A 290 16.62 -6.39 -12.97
C ASP A 290 15.94 -6.31 -14.35
N ALA A 291 16.00 -7.37 -15.15
CA ALA A 291 15.34 -7.41 -16.45
C ALA A 291 13.80 -7.40 -16.29
N GLU A 292 13.26 -8.16 -15.33
CA GLU A 292 11.83 -8.11 -15.01
C GLU A 292 11.43 -6.77 -14.38
N ALA A 293 12.23 -6.24 -13.44
CA ALA A 293 12.00 -4.91 -12.88
C ALA A 293 11.95 -3.82 -13.97
N LYS A 294 12.84 -3.90 -14.97
CA LYS A 294 12.88 -2.93 -16.09
C LYS A 294 11.58 -2.93 -16.91
N LYS A 295 11.00 -4.10 -17.17
CA LYS A 295 9.71 -4.18 -17.88
C LYS A 295 8.62 -3.43 -17.12
N VAL A 296 8.57 -3.61 -15.79
CA VAL A 296 7.59 -2.92 -14.92
C VAL A 296 7.85 -1.41 -14.89
N VAL A 297 9.10 -0.97 -14.84
CA VAL A 297 9.45 0.46 -14.94
C VAL A 297 8.96 1.06 -16.26
N ASP A 298 9.14 0.36 -17.38
CA ASP A 298 8.70 0.83 -18.70
C ASP A 298 7.18 0.86 -18.81
N GLU A 299 6.49 -0.14 -18.26
CA GLU A 299 5.03 -0.16 -18.16
C GLU A 299 4.51 1.03 -17.35
N ALA A 300 5.08 1.28 -16.16
CA ALA A 300 4.69 2.41 -15.31
C ALA A 300 4.88 3.76 -16.03
N ARG A 301 5.99 3.94 -16.76
CA ARG A 301 6.23 5.13 -17.60
C ARG A 301 5.19 5.29 -18.68
N SER A 302 4.83 4.21 -19.36
CA SER A 302 3.79 4.21 -20.40
C SER A 302 2.42 4.58 -19.84
N ILE A 303 2.04 4.04 -18.68
CA ILE A 303 0.79 4.39 -17.99
C ILE A 303 0.79 5.88 -17.66
N MET A 304 1.84 6.42 -17.04
CA MET A 304 1.89 7.84 -16.69
C MET A 304 1.84 8.76 -17.91
N ALA A 305 2.46 8.39 -19.04
CA ALA A 305 2.38 9.12 -20.28
C ALA A 305 0.95 9.15 -20.85
N ASP A 306 0.24 8.02 -20.82
CA ASP A 306 -1.15 7.93 -21.23
C ASP A 306 -2.08 8.75 -20.31
N LEU A 307 -1.89 8.68 -18.99
CA LEU A 307 -2.66 9.48 -18.04
C LEU A 307 -2.47 10.99 -18.29
N ALA A 308 -1.23 11.42 -18.55
CA ALA A 308 -0.93 12.81 -18.88
C ALA A 308 -1.61 13.25 -20.20
N ALA A 309 -1.54 12.41 -21.24
CA ALA A 309 -2.18 12.69 -22.54
C ALA A 309 -3.70 12.83 -22.42
N ARG A 310 -4.33 12.01 -21.57
CA ARG A 310 -5.78 12.05 -21.30
C ARG A 310 -6.18 13.09 -20.25
N LYS A 311 -5.23 13.81 -19.66
CA LYS A 311 -5.46 14.75 -18.53
C LYS A 311 -6.24 14.09 -17.38
N TYR A 312 -5.92 12.83 -17.12
CA TYR A 312 -6.56 12.07 -16.05
C TYR A 312 -6.12 12.60 -14.68
N ASP A 313 -7.07 12.84 -13.80
CA ASP A 313 -6.84 13.22 -12.41
C ASP A 313 -7.87 12.53 -11.51
N SER A 314 -7.43 11.53 -10.79
CA SER A 314 -8.26 10.84 -9.78
C SER A 314 -8.46 11.65 -8.49
N GLY A 315 -7.73 12.74 -8.31
CA GLY A 315 -7.67 13.45 -7.02
C GLY A 315 -6.78 12.76 -5.97
N ARG A 316 -6.20 11.58 -6.28
CA ARG A 316 -5.39 10.76 -5.36
C ARG A 316 -3.89 10.86 -5.69
N PRO A 317 -2.99 10.76 -4.70
CA PRO A 317 -1.54 10.76 -4.94
C PRO A 317 -1.02 9.42 -5.48
N THR A 318 -1.82 8.35 -5.49
CA THR A 318 -1.37 6.94 -5.61
C THR A 318 -0.51 6.68 -6.85
N ALA A 319 -0.96 7.06 -8.05
CA ALA A 319 -0.17 6.85 -9.27
C ALA A 319 1.12 7.69 -9.29
N HIS A 320 1.06 8.94 -8.81
CA HIS A 320 2.25 9.81 -8.69
C HIS A 320 3.25 9.26 -7.68
N PHE A 321 2.75 8.77 -6.54
CA PHE A 321 3.58 8.13 -5.51
C PHE A 321 4.30 6.91 -6.07
N ALA A 322 3.55 5.98 -6.68
CA ALA A 322 4.10 4.75 -7.23
C ALA A 322 5.17 5.05 -8.29
N MET A 323 4.90 5.99 -9.21
CA MET A 323 5.87 6.35 -10.25
C MET A 323 7.18 6.90 -9.67
N ALA A 324 7.08 7.80 -8.69
CA ALA A 324 8.25 8.37 -8.04
C ALA A 324 9.05 7.30 -7.26
N ALA A 325 8.35 6.42 -6.54
CA ALA A 325 8.98 5.30 -5.83
C ALA A 325 9.66 4.32 -6.78
N ILE A 326 9.01 3.95 -7.89
CA ILE A 326 9.55 3.05 -8.92
C ILE A 326 10.86 3.60 -9.49
N GLU A 327 10.90 4.85 -9.91
CA GLU A 327 12.11 5.46 -10.49
C GLU A 327 13.25 5.60 -9.46
N ALA A 328 12.92 6.03 -8.25
CA ALA A 328 13.90 6.13 -7.18
C ALA A 328 14.50 4.76 -6.80
N ARG A 329 13.65 3.72 -6.62
CA ARG A 329 14.10 2.34 -6.33
C ARG A 329 14.92 1.77 -7.47
N TRP A 330 14.47 1.94 -8.73
CA TRP A 330 15.17 1.44 -9.90
C TRP A 330 16.62 1.86 -9.97
N THR A 331 16.92 3.09 -9.59
CA THR A 331 18.29 3.64 -9.63
C THR A 331 19.07 3.34 -8.35
N LEU A 332 18.47 3.59 -7.17
CA LEU A 332 19.18 3.51 -5.89
C LEU A 332 19.45 2.06 -5.45
N GLU A 333 18.52 1.12 -5.66
CA GLU A 333 18.71 -0.29 -5.30
C GLU A 333 19.80 -0.95 -6.14
N ARG A 334 20.04 -0.45 -7.34
CA ARG A 334 21.10 -0.93 -8.26
C ARG A 334 22.42 -0.16 -8.15
N GLY A 335 22.51 0.82 -7.24
CA GLY A 335 23.71 1.66 -7.09
C GLY A 335 24.03 2.51 -8.32
N ARG A 336 23.04 2.83 -9.17
CA ARG A 336 23.20 3.63 -10.39
C ARG A 336 23.18 5.13 -10.07
N TRP A 337 24.22 5.59 -9.35
CA TRP A 337 24.25 6.94 -8.79
C TRP A 337 24.15 8.05 -9.83
N ALA A 338 24.88 7.93 -10.93
CA ALA A 338 24.82 8.90 -12.02
C ALA A 338 23.44 8.95 -12.69
N GLU A 339 22.78 7.79 -12.84
CA GLU A 339 21.40 7.70 -13.35
C GLU A 339 20.43 8.34 -12.35
N ALA A 340 20.56 8.05 -11.05
CA ALA A 340 19.75 8.66 -10.00
C ALA A 340 19.85 10.19 -9.99
N ALA A 341 21.07 10.75 -10.14
CA ALA A 341 21.30 12.18 -10.19
C ALA A 341 20.57 12.89 -11.35
N THR A 342 20.16 12.17 -12.38
CA THR A 342 19.54 12.72 -13.60
C THR A 342 18.08 12.36 -13.78
N ILE A 343 17.44 11.73 -12.79
CA ILE A 343 16.00 11.48 -12.86
C ILE A 343 15.24 12.80 -13.09
N ASP A 344 14.34 12.80 -14.07
CA ASP A 344 13.56 13.98 -14.41
C ASP A 344 12.47 14.24 -13.36
N PRO A 345 12.46 15.39 -12.68
CA PRO A 345 11.40 15.75 -11.75
C PRO A 345 10.06 15.84 -12.47
N ARG A 346 9.00 15.32 -11.83
CA ARG A 346 7.63 15.42 -12.32
C ARG A 346 6.80 16.23 -11.33
N PRO A 347 6.84 17.58 -11.43
CA PRO A 347 6.10 18.45 -10.52
C PRO A 347 4.61 18.09 -10.52
N ASN A 348 4.05 17.97 -9.32
CA ASN A 348 2.63 17.72 -9.13
C ASN A 348 2.16 18.36 -7.81
N ARG A 349 0.86 18.30 -7.51
CA ARG A 349 0.31 18.92 -6.30
C ARG A 349 0.60 18.17 -4.99
N PHE A 350 1.25 17.01 -5.05
CA PHE A 350 1.52 16.16 -3.88
C PHE A 350 3.01 16.18 -3.54
N ALA A 351 3.44 17.17 -2.77
CA ALA A 351 4.85 17.41 -2.46
C ALA A 351 5.61 16.17 -1.93
N HIS A 352 4.93 15.31 -1.15
CA HIS A 352 5.54 14.08 -0.64
C HIS A 352 5.83 13.02 -1.72
N THR A 353 5.22 13.10 -2.88
CA THR A 353 5.55 12.23 -4.01
C THR A 353 6.78 12.75 -4.75
N GLU A 354 6.89 14.06 -4.92
CA GLU A 354 8.07 14.67 -5.54
C GLU A 354 9.33 14.48 -4.71
N SER A 355 9.21 14.51 -3.37
CA SER A 355 10.35 14.39 -2.48
C SER A 355 11.20 13.14 -2.73
N MET A 356 10.58 12.02 -3.11
CA MET A 356 11.30 10.78 -3.41
C MET A 356 12.24 10.92 -4.60
N ILE A 357 11.88 11.72 -5.60
CA ILE A 357 12.73 11.99 -6.75
C ILE A 357 13.91 12.87 -6.34
N TYR A 358 13.68 13.97 -5.62
CA TYR A 358 14.74 14.85 -5.16
C TYR A 358 15.68 14.15 -4.16
N PHE A 359 15.13 13.25 -3.32
CA PHE A 359 15.95 12.37 -2.48
C PHE A 359 16.88 11.49 -3.30
N ALA A 360 16.34 10.79 -4.32
CA ALA A 360 17.14 9.92 -5.17
C ALA A 360 18.23 10.71 -5.92
N ARG A 361 17.88 11.88 -6.44
CA ARG A 361 18.80 12.79 -7.15
C ARG A 361 19.92 13.29 -6.24
N ALA A 362 19.57 13.74 -5.03
CA ALA A 362 20.55 14.22 -4.06
C ALA A 362 21.57 13.13 -3.65
N ILE A 363 21.08 11.92 -3.35
CA ILE A 363 21.94 10.76 -3.06
C ILE A 363 22.81 10.43 -4.27
N GLY A 364 22.21 10.38 -5.48
CA GLY A 364 22.92 10.09 -6.73
C GLY A 364 24.03 11.11 -7.02
N ALA A 365 23.72 12.39 -6.93
CA ALA A 365 24.68 13.49 -7.16
C ALA A 365 25.82 13.47 -6.13
N ALA A 366 25.51 13.34 -4.84
CA ALA A 366 26.50 13.27 -3.78
C ALA A 366 27.46 12.08 -3.97
N ARG A 367 26.93 10.91 -4.32
CA ARG A 367 27.74 9.69 -4.54
C ARG A 367 28.48 9.67 -5.90
N SER A 368 28.11 10.56 -6.81
CA SER A 368 28.82 10.80 -8.08
C SER A 368 29.83 11.96 -8.00
N GLY A 369 29.99 12.59 -6.83
CA GLY A 369 30.93 13.67 -6.60
C GLY A 369 30.43 15.08 -6.93
N ASP A 370 29.16 15.24 -7.28
CA ASP A 370 28.52 16.55 -7.56
C ASP A 370 27.80 17.07 -6.29
N ALA A 371 28.60 17.58 -5.35
CA ALA A 371 28.07 18.12 -4.09
C ALA A 371 27.19 19.36 -4.29
N ALA A 372 27.44 20.18 -5.33
CA ALA A 372 26.64 21.38 -5.59
C ALA A 372 25.22 21.02 -6.03
N ARG A 373 25.08 20.07 -6.94
CA ARG A 373 23.78 19.54 -7.36
C ARG A 373 23.05 18.85 -6.20
N ALA A 374 23.76 18.03 -5.42
CA ALA A 374 23.19 17.38 -4.24
C ALA A 374 22.59 18.40 -3.26
N ARG A 375 23.30 19.51 -3.02
CA ARG A 375 22.81 20.58 -2.14
C ARG A 375 21.55 21.24 -2.68
N ALA A 376 21.50 21.55 -3.97
CA ALA A 376 20.30 22.16 -4.58
C ALA A 376 19.06 21.24 -4.43
N ASP A 377 19.24 19.92 -4.59
CA ASP A 377 18.15 18.96 -4.39
C ASP A 377 17.77 18.81 -2.90
N VAL A 378 18.71 18.92 -1.95
CA VAL A 378 18.45 18.98 -0.50
C VAL A 378 17.67 20.25 -0.11
N ASP A 379 17.99 21.38 -0.72
CA ASP A 379 17.25 22.63 -0.49
C ASP A 379 15.82 22.52 -1.02
N THR A 380 15.63 21.85 -2.16
CA THR A 380 14.28 21.55 -2.69
C THR A 380 13.50 20.65 -1.74
N LEU A 381 14.12 19.64 -1.12
CA LEU A 381 13.46 18.80 -0.10
C LEU A 381 13.00 19.63 1.11
N ALA A 382 13.74 20.66 1.51
CA ALA A 382 13.29 21.57 2.58
C ALA A 382 12.01 22.33 2.17
N VAL A 383 11.97 22.86 0.95
CA VAL A 383 10.80 23.55 0.41
C VAL A 383 9.58 22.61 0.34
N LEU A 384 9.75 21.39 -0.15
CA LEU A 384 8.68 20.39 -0.24
C LEU A 384 8.15 19.99 1.14
N LYS A 385 9.05 19.85 2.13
CA LYS A 385 8.65 19.59 3.52
C LYS A 385 7.77 20.71 4.06
N ASP A 386 8.18 21.97 3.89
CA ASP A 386 7.45 23.13 4.40
C ASP A 386 6.11 23.35 3.67
N ALA A 387 5.99 22.92 2.41
CA ALA A 387 4.74 22.93 1.65
C ALA A 387 3.78 21.79 2.06
N THR A 388 4.26 20.78 2.78
CA THR A 388 3.48 19.60 3.14
C THR A 388 2.70 19.83 4.44
N LYS A 389 1.36 19.88 4.35
CA LYS A 389 0.48 20.17 5.51
C LYS A 389 0.28 18.96 6.43
N ASP A 390 0.37 17.75 5.89
CA ASP A 390 0.23 16.53 6.66
C ASP A 390 1.52 16.27 7.46
N PRO A 391 1.45 16.23 8.82
CA PRO A 391 2.63 16.09 9.67
C PRO A 391 3.41 14.78 9.41
N TYR A 392 2.71 13.68 9.13
CA TYR A 392 3.34 12.41 8.82
C TYR A 392 4.20 12.50 7.55
N TRP A 393 3.64 13.05 6.46
CA TRP A 393 4.39 13.19 5.21
C TRP A 393 5.52 14.22 5.32
N ALA A 394 5.33 15.30 6.08
CA ALA A 394 6.40 16.26 6.36
C ALA A 394 7.57 15.60 7.10
N GLU A 395 7.29 14.68 8.04
CA GLU A 395 8.30 13.89 8.75
C GLU A 395 9.03 12.91 7.81
N GLN A 396 8.30 12.22 6.91
CA GLN A 396 8.93 11.33 5.92
C GLN A 396 9.88 12.12 4.98
N ILE A 397 9.49 13.31 4.55
CA ILE A 397 10.38 14.20 3.78
C ILE A 397 11.59 14.62 4.60
N GLU A 398 11.44 14.91 5.90
CA GLU A 398 12.56 15.29 6.77
C GLU A 398 13.58 14.15 6.94
N ILE A 399 13.13 12.88 7.03
CA ILE A 399 14.01 11.71 7.05
C ILE A 399 14.85 11.68 5.75
N GLN A 400 14.20 11.80 4.61
CA GLN A 400 14.84 11.82 3.29
C GLN A 400 15.84 12.99 3.19
N ARG A 401 15.44 14.19 3.61
CA ARG A 401 16.26 15.40 3.57
C ARG A 401 17.52 15.26 4.42
N ARG A 402 17.39 14.74 5.66
CA ARG A 402 18.55 14.51 6.54
C ARG A 402 19.50 13.48 5.96
N ALA A 403 18.99 12.38 5.43
CA ALA A 403 19.82 11.34 4.81
C ALA A 403 20.54 11.87 3.55
N ALA A 404 19.87 12.64 2.72
CA ALA A 404 20.45 13.29 1.55
C ALA A 404 21.50 14.34 1.95
N ALA A 405 21.20 15.20 2.94
CA ALA A 405 22.13 16.19 3.47
C ALA A 405 23.39 15.55 4.07
N ALA A 406 23.25 14.38 4.69
CA ALA A 406 24.38 13.63 5.23
C ALA A 406 25.38 13.23 4.13
N TRP A 407 24.89 12.69 3.02
CA TRP A 407 25.73 12.30 1.88
C TRP A 407 26.27 13.53 1.15
N THR A 408 25.52 14.62 1.10
CA THR A 408 25.99 15.92 0.57
C THR A 408 27.14 16.46 1.41
N ALA A 409 27.01 16.51 2.74
CA ALA A 409 28.07 16.94 3.65
C ALA A 409 29.36 16.10 3.49
N ARG A 410 29.18 14.76 3.35
CA ARG A 410 30.32 13.88 3.05
C ARG A 410 31.00 14.23 1.72
N ALA A 411 30.24 14.47 0.66
CA ALA A 411 30.79 14.87 -0.64
C ALA A 411 31.50 16.22 -0.59
N GLU A 412 31.14 17.09 0.35
CA GLU A 412 31.83 18.36 0.66
C GLU A 412 33.05 18.20 1.58
N GLY A 413 33.37 16.98 2.00
CA GLY A 413 34.47 16.72 2.95
C GLY A 413 34.12 16.96 4.43
N LYS A 414 32.87 17.28 4.75
CA LYS A 414 32.36 17.53 6.12
C LYS A 414 31.92 16.20 6.76
N ILE A 415 32.87 15.33 7.06
CA ILE A 415 32.59 13.93 7.45
C ILE A 415 31.78 13.83 8.75
N ASP A 416 32.15 14.60 9.79
CA ASP A 416 31.46 14.57 11.10
C ASP A 416 30.02 15.09 11.03
N ASP A 417 29.78 16.15 10.25
CA ASP A 417 28.44 16.65 9.96
C ASP A 417 27.61 15.56 9.25
N GLY A 418 28.19 14.87 8.27
CA GLY A 418 27.57 13.76 7.57
C GLY A 418 27.14 12.66 8.52
N PHE A 419 28.00 12.23 9.45
CA PHE A 419 27.66 11.22 10.45
C PHE A 419 26.60 11.71 11.45
N SER A 420 26.63 12.97 11.85
CA SER A 420 25.60 13.56 12.72
C SER A 420 24.23 13.52 12.04
N LEU A 421 24.15 13.98 10.79
CA LEU A 421 22.91 14.03 10.01
C LEU A 421 22.32 12.64 9.73
N ILE A 422 23.16 11.66 9.34
CA ILE A 422 22.64 10.32 9.03
C ILE A 422 22.15 9.60 10.29
N ARG A 423 22.80 9.78 11.45
CA ARG A 423 22.31 9.24 12.72
C ARG A 423 20.99 9.89 13.14
N ALA A 424 20.82 11.18 12.90
CA ALA A 424 19.57 11.88 13.13
C ALA A 424 18.44 11.37 12.20
N ALA A 425 18.76 11.05 10.93
CA ALA A 425 17.81 10.41 10.01
C ALA A 425 17.40 9.02 10.49
N VAL A 426 18.37 8.20 10.94
CA VAL A 426 18.12 6.86 11.51
C VAL A 426 17.23 6.93 12.75
N ALA A 427 17.46 7.89 13.64
CA ALA A 427 16.66 8.07 14.85
C ALA A 427 15.22 8.46 14.52
N LEU A 428 15.04 9.37 13.55
CA LEU A 428 13.71 9.82 13.13
C LEU A 428 12.95 8.70 12.38
N GLU A 429 13.62 7.95 11.47
CA GLU A 429 13.02 6.78 10.80
C GLU A 429 12.58 5.71 11.81
N ALA A 430 13.33 5.53 12.91
CA ALA A 430 12.99 4.57 13.95
C ALA A 430 11.79 4.99 14.81
N SER A 431 11.46 6.27 14.86
CA SER A 431 10.35 6.80 15.68
C SER A 431 9.00 6.72 14.99
N THR A 432 8.95 6.45 13.69
CA THR A 432 7.72 6.38 12.89
C THR A 432 7.55 5.01 12.22
N GLU A 433 6.45 4.81 11.51
CA GLU A 433 6.17 3.59 10.73
C GLU A 433 5.97 3.93 9.25
N LYS A 434 6.09 2.93 8.36
CA LYS A 434 5.74 3.11 6.96
C LYS A 434 4.24 3.38 6.80
N HIS A 435 3.87 4.16 5.81
CA HIS A 435 2.47 4.29 5.40
C HIS A 435 2.00 3.04 4.65
N ASN A 436 0.70 2.72 4.74
CA ASN A 436 0.14 1.55 4.05
C ASN A 436 0.22 1.61 2.51
N ILE A 437 0.46 2.78 1.92
CA ILE A 437 0.62 2.95 0.47
C ILE A 437 1.97 2.45 -0.07
N THR A 438 2.96 2.24 0.79
CA THR A 438 4.31 1.87 0.35
C THR A 438 4.74 0.50 0.87
N PRO A 439 5.51 -0.30 0.10
CA PRO A 439 6.14 -1.50 0.62
C PRO A 439 7.20 -1.21 1.70
N GLY A 440 7.76 0.00 1.71
CA GLY A 440 8.78 0.42 2.67
C GLY A 440 9.52 1.67 2.21
N PRO A 441 10.48 2.17 2.99
CA PRO A 441 11.35 3.26 2.57
C PRO A 441 11.99 3.00 1.20
N ILE A 442 12.29 4.06 0.45
CA ILE A 442 13.01 3.93 -0.83
C ILE A 442 14.39 3.26 -0.59
N VAL A 443 15.16 3.79 0.33
CA VAL A 443 16.35 3.15 0.94
C VAL A 443 16.28 3.47 2.42
N THR A 444 16.58 2.51 3.30
CA THR A 444 16.53 2.77 4.74
C THR A 444 17.70 3.68 5.15
N ALA A 445 17.45 4.58 6.10
CA ALA A 445 18.51 5.43 6.65
C ALA A 445 19.64 4.60 7.28
N ARG A 446 19.33 3.39 7.79
CA ARG A 446 20.30 2.44 8.32
C ARG A 446 21.23 1.87 7.26
N GLU A 447 20.72 1.56 6.06
CA GLU A 447 21.58 1.13 4.92
C GLU A 447 22.53 2.25 4.50
N LEU A 448 22.03 3.48 4.40
CA LEU A 448 22.85 4.63 4.05
C LEU A 448 23.90 4.94 5.11
N LEU A 449 23.60 4.73 6.40
CA LEU A 449 24.60 4.78 7.48
C LEU A 449 25.65 3.67 7.32
N GLY A 450 25.21 2.45 7.02
CA GLY A 450 26.11 1.31 6.77
C GLY A 450 27.08 1.59 5.62
N ASP A 451 26.57 2.10 4.50
CA ASP A 451 27.40 2.53 3.35
C ASP A 451 28.43 3.57 3.77
N MET A 452 28.03 4.61 4.53
CA MET A 452 28.92 5.67 4.98
C MET A 452 30.01 5.16 5.92
N LEU A 453 29.68 4.24 6.82
CA LEU A 453 30.62 3.58 7.73
C LEU A 453 31.62 2.70 6.97
N MET A 454 31.14 1.96 5.94
CA MET A 454 32.03 1.17 5.07
C MET A 454 33.06 2.04 4.36
N GLU A 455 32.62 3.17 3.81
CA GLU A 455 33.50 4.13 3.14
C GLU A 455 34.49 4.85 4.11
N ALA A 456 34.13 4.93 5.39
CA ALA A 456 34.98 5.46 6.45
C ALA A 456 35.94 4.41 7.07
N GLY A 457 35.96 3.18 6.51
CA GLY A 457 36.84 2.11 7.02
C GLY A 457 36.40 1.54 8.38
N GLN A 458 35.10 1.62 8.71
CA GLN A 458 34.52 1.15 9.97
C GLN A 458 33.61 -0.08 9.73
N PRO A 459 34.17 -1.24 9.30
CA PRO A 459 33.34 -2.37 8.87
C PRO A 459 32.52 -3.01 10.01
N GLY A 460 33.02 -3.06 11.23
CA GLY A 460 32.28 -3.61 12.38
C GLY A 460 30.97 -2.84 12.65
N PRO A 461 31.03 -1.51 12.88
CA PRO A 461 29.83 -0.67 12.98
C PRO A 461 28.91 -0.72 11.73
N ALA A 462 29.48 -0.82 10.52
CA ALA A 462 28.70 -0.94 9.29
C ALA A 462 27.85 -2.22 9.27
N ALA A 463 28.43 -3.37 9.63
CA ALA A 463 27.72 -4.64 9.75
C ALA A 463 26.52 -4.54 10.72
N GLN A 464 26.71 -3.84 11.85
CA GLN A 464 25.62 -3.61 12.82
C GLN A 464 24.49 -2.75 12.24
N ALA A 465 24.82 -1.71 11.46
CA ALA A 465 23.85 -0.84 10.82
C ALA A 465 23.01 -1.60 9.78
N TYR A 466 23.63 -2.42 8.92
CA TYR A 466 22.93 -3.26 7.96
C TYR A 466 22.06 -4.33 8.63
N GLU A 467 22.54 -4.98 9.71
CA GLU A 467 21.70 -5.92 10.47
C GLU A 467 20.51 -5.23 11.14
N ALA A 468 20.69 -3.99 11.60
CA ALA A 468 19.58 -3.21 12.13
C ALA A 468 18.53 -2.91 11.05
N SER A 469 18.95 -2.73 9.78
CA SER A 469 18.04 -2.66 8.63
C SER A 469 17.30 -3.98 8.42
N LEU A 470 18.01 -5.11 8.43
CA LEU A 470 17.42 -6.45 8.25
C LEU A 470 16.41 -6.86 9.35
N ARG A 471 16.47 -6.25 10.54
CA ARG A 471 15.46 -6.49 11.59
C ARG A 471 14.09 -5.90 11.26
N VAL A 472 14.04 -4.83 10.48
CA VAL A 472 12.78 -4.16 10.09
C VAL A 472 12.37 -4.46 8.65
N ALA A 473 13.33 -4.83 7.82
CA ALA A 473 13.13 -5.19 6.41
C ALA A 473 13.97 -6.44 6.07
N PRO A 474 13.51 -7.63 6.45
CA PRO A 474 14.26 -8.88 6.26
C PRO A 474 14.58 -9.17 4.79
N ASN A 475 15.69 -9.84 4.56
CA ASN A 475 16.13 -10.31 3.25
C ASN A 475 16.30 -9.20 2.19
N ARG A 476 16.52 -7.93 2.60
CA ARG A 476 16.88 -6.89 1.64
C ARG A 476 18.25 -7.17 1.03
N PHE A 477 18.33 -7.11 -0.30
CA PHE A 477 19.53 -7.41 -1.07
C PHE A 477 20.74 -6.60 -0.62
N LYS A 478 20.60 -5.27 -0.57
CA LYS A 478 21.71 -4.37 -0.15
C LYS A 478 22.16 -4.59 1.28
N SER A 479 21.21 -4.81 2.20
CA SER A 479 21.55 -5.08 3.60
C SER A 479 22.25 -6.44 3.77
N LEU A 480 21.80 -7.50 3.07
CA LEU A 480 22.47 -8.81 3.10
C LEU A 480 23.89 -8.72 2.58
N TYR A 481 24.08 -8.10 1.42
CA TYR A 481 25.43 -7.85 0.87
C TYR A 481 26.25 -6.97 1.80
N GLY A 482 25.68 -5.90 2.34
CA GLY A 482 26.35 -4.99 3.24
C GLY A 482 26.90 -5.66 4.50
N VAL A 483 26.11 -6.53 5.15
CA VAL A 483 26.60 -7.33 6.30
C VAL A 483 27.71 -8.26 5.87
N ALA A 484 27.52 -9.01 4.76
CA ALA A 484 28.53 -9.96 4.28
C ALA A 484 29.88 -9.28 4.03
N ARG A 485 29.87 -8.21 3.23
CA ARG A 485 31.10 -7.48 2.88
C ARG A 485 31.74 -6.77 4.06
N ALA A 486 30.93 -6.21 4.97
CA ALA A 486 31.44 -5.59 6.19
C ALA A 486 32.10 -6.63 7.11
N SER A 487 31.49 -7.81 7.25
CA SER A 487 32.06 -8.92 8.03
C SER A 487 33.37 -9.44 7.41
N GLU A 488 33.40 -9.61 6.08
CA GLU A 488 34.64 -9.98 5.37
C GLU A 488 35.76 -8.99 5.65
N ARG A 489 35.50 -7.66 5.52
CA ARG A 489 36.51 -6.63 5.81
C ARG A 489 36.92 -6.54 7.28
N ALA A 490 36.05 -6.99 8.18
CA ALA A 490 36.35 -7.08 9.61
C ALA A 490 37.09 -8.38 9.99
N GLY A 491 37.31 -9.32 9.04
CA GLY A 491 37.92 -10.62 9.27
C GLY A 491 36.99 -11.69 9.85
N ASP A 492 35.69 -11.41 9.97
CA ASP A 492 34.67 -12.36 10.45
C ASP A 492 34.14 -13.20 9.28
N ARG A 493 34.92 -14.26 8.94
CA ARG A 493 34.63 -15.13 7.79
C ARG A 493 33.32 -15.92 7.95
N ASP A 494 33.00 -16.39 9.14
CA ASP A 494 31.81 -17.21 9.39
C ASP A 494 30.54 -16.39 9.14
N ARG A 495 30.54 -15.15 9.65
CA ARG A 495 29.42 -14.22 9.42
C ARG A 495 29.33 -13.82 7.95
N ALA A 496 30.47 -13.53 7.29
CA ALA A 496 30.48 -13.23 5.85
C ALA A 496 29.91 -14.38 5.03
N THR A 497 30.34 -15.63 5.28
CA THR A 497 29.82 -16.85 4.63
C THR A 497 28.31 -16.99 4.81
N THR A 498 27.83 -16.77 6.03
CA THR A 498 26.40 -16.85 6.35
C THR A 498 25.58 -15.84 5.54
N TYR A 499 26.00 -14.59 5.47
CA TYR A 499 25.25 -13.54 4.80
C TYR A 499 25.40 -13.56 3.27
N TYR A 500 26.57 -13.93 2.74
CA TYR A 500 26.69 -14.22 1.31
C TYR A 500 25.81 -15.40 0.89
N GLY A 501 25.71 -16.45 1.70
CA GLY A 501 24.78 -17.55 1.47
C GLY A 501 23.33 -17.12 1.43
N LYS A 502 22.89 -16.27 2.37
CA LYS A 502 21.53 -15.69 2.37
C LYS A 502 21.28 -14.81 1.15
N LEU A 503 22.25 -13.98 0.75
CA LEU A 503 22.16 -13.14 -0.45
C LEU A 503 21.95 -14.00 -1.70
N LEU A 504 22.80 -15.03 -1.90
CA LEU A 504 22.69 -15.93 -3.05
C LEU A 504 21.37 -16.69 -3.07
N ALA A 505 20.85 -17.10 -1.91
CA ALA A 505 19.54 -17.75 -1.80
C ALA A 505 18.39 -16.77 -2.15
N THR A 506 18.47 -15.53 -1.68
CA THR A 506 17.47 -14.48 -1.99
C THR A 506 17.47 -14.14 -3.49
N ALA A 507 18.64 -14.12 -4.11
CA ALA A 507 18.85 -13.80 -5.53
C ALA A 507 18.95 -15.05 -6.42
N ALA A 508 18.41 -16.20 -6.00
CA ALA A 508 18.49 -17.45 -6.76
C ALA A 508 17.88 -17.35 -8.17
N ALA A 509 16.90 -16.46 -8.35
CA ALA A 509 16.23 -16.19 -9.62
C ALA A 509 16.79 -14.94 -10.35
N ALA A 510 17.99 -14.45 -9.98
CA ALA A 510 18.59 -13.28 -10.62
C ALA A 510 18.69 -13.46 -12.14
N ASP A 511 18.28 -12.42 -12.88
CA ASP A 511 18.23 -12.42 -14.36
C ASP A 511 19.28 -11.51 -14.98
N THR A 512 20.09 -10.85 -14.16
CA THR A 512 21.21 -10.00 -14.57
C THR A 512 22.44 -10.24 -13.68
N GLU A 513 23.60 -9.89 -14.20
CA GLU A 513 24.82 -9.89 -13.41
C GLU A 513 24.93 -8.59 -12.57
N ARG A 514 24.95 -8.74 -11.24
CA ARG A 514 25.30 -7.68 -10.30
C ARG A 514 26.68 -7.95 -9.71
N PRO A 515 27.54 -6.93 -9.55
CA PRO A 515 28.87 -7.10 -8.95
C PRO A 515 28.82 -7.80 -7.59
N GLU A 516 27.81 -7.50 -6.78
CA GLU A 516 27.58 -8.07 -5.46
C GLU A 516 27.38 -9.60 -5.50
N LEU A 517 26.71 -10.11 -6.53
CA LEU A 517 26.53 -11.56 -6.71
C LEU A 517 27.81 -12.23 -7.18
N SER A 518 28.61 -11.57 -8.03
CA SER A 518 29.91 -12.08 -8.47
C SER A 518 30.88 -12.17 -7.29
N GLU A 519 30.93 -11.14 -6.42
CA GLU A 519 31.72 -11.15 -5.19
C GLU A 519 31.25 -12.27 -4.24
N ALA A 520 29.94 -12.40 -4.02
CA ALA A 520 29.39 -13.45 -3.16
C ALA A 520 29.72 -14.87 -3.64
N LYS A 521 29.70 -15.11 -4.97
CA LYS A 521 30.07 -16.40 -5.57
C LYS A 521 31.57 -16.68 -5.49
N ALA A 522 32.41 -15.66 -5.52
CA ALA A 522 33.86 -15.76 -5.43
C ALA A 522 34.36 -15.94 -3.99
N PHE A 523 33.57 -15.58 -3.00
CA PHE A 523 33.91 -15.71 -1.59
C PHE A 523 33.92 -17.20 -1.17
N LYS A 524 35.12 -17.71 -0.73
CA LYS A 524 35.34 -19.12 -0.36
C LYS A 524 35.65 -19.28 1.13
#